data_2501c24bae1a792ad93b0a6b925c05a0
#
_entry.id   2501c24bae1a792ad93b0a6b925c05a0
#
_cell.length_a   1.000
_cell.length_b   1.000
_cell.length_c   1.000
_cell.angle_alpha   90.00
_cell.angle_beta   90.00
_cell.angle_gamma   90.00
#
_symmetry.space_group_name_H-M   'P 1'
#
loop_
_entity.id
_entity.type
_entity.pdbx_description
1 polymer ?
#
loop_
_entity_poly.entity_id
_entity_poly.type
_entity_poly.pdbx_seq_one_letter_code
_entity_poly.pdbx_strand_id
1 'polypeptide(L)'
;IRKQIIDGELILRNSSKKHRAWDIEVHLESIESTDFGDKVSSVKELDPTEEAAIPYTASGPRMLMLTESIDTERSRGEEPSVSLVFSETPQDIEITIEIENVSPVPLFDVEVKRTIPESFILPEDSLYSKEQDSVVWDIGRMNIGEKRTLSVSGKVKTESVEKISAGVTSATYSAEAT
;
A
#
# COMPACT_ATOMS: atom_id res chain seq x y z
N ILE A 1 -7.68 7.65 0.75
CA ILE A 1 -6.71 7.34 -0.33
C ILE A 1 -7.01 8.24 -1.51
N ARG A 2 -6.03 9.02 -1.98
CA ARG A 2 -6.19 9.94 -3.11
C ARG A 2 -5.90 9.28 -4.47
N LYS A 3 -5.10 8.23 -4.49
CA LYS A 3 -4.73 7.49 -5.71
C LYS A 3 -4.51 6.02 -5.38
N GLN A 4 -5.00 5.14 -6.24
CA GLN A 4 -4.69 3.72 -6.23
C GLN A 4 -3.96 3.38 -7.54
N ILE A 5 -2.85 2.68 -7.40
CA ILE A 5 -2.09 2.12 -8.52
C ILE A 5 -2.06 0.62 -8.29
N ILE A 6 -2.26 -0.13 -9.35
CA ILE A 6 -2.18 -1.59 -9.37
C ILE A 6 -0.94 -1.92 -10.21
N ASP A 7 0.01 -2.60 -9.59
CA ASP A 7 1.15 -3.19 -10.31
C ASP A 7 0.75 -4.61 -10.72
N GLY A 8 0.87 -4.91 -11.98
CA GLY A 8 0.49 -6.19 -12.54
C GLY A 8 1.57 -6.75 -13.46
N GLU A 9 1.49 -8.04 -13.71
CA GLU A 9 2.36 -8.73 -14.66
C GLU A 9 1.52 -9.63 -15.58
N LEU A 10 1.75 -9.50 -16.88
CA LEU A 10 1.24 -10.43 -17.86
C LEU A 10 2.30 -11.50 -18.12
N ILE A 11 2.03 -12.73 -17.69
CA ILE A 11 2.96 -13.85 -17.82
C ILE A 11 2.63 -14.65 -19.08
N LEU A 12 3.58 -14.72 -19.97
CA LEU A 12 3.54 -15.55 -21.17
C LEU A 12 4.40 -16.79 -20.96
N ARG A 13 3.82 -17.97 -21.13
CA ARG A 13 4.52 -19.22 -20.95
C ARG A 13 4.52 -20.07 -22.22
N ASN A 14 5.70 -20.51 -22.66
CA ASN A 14 5.80 -21.53 -23.67
C ASN A 14 5.55 -22.91 -23.02
N SER A 15 4.36 -23.46 -23.16
CA SER A 15 3.99 -24.77 -22.60
C SER A 15 4.60 -25.97 -23.34
N SER A 16 5.25 -25.76 -24.48
CA SER A 16 5.96 -26.80 -25.20
C SER A 16 7.22 -27.25 -24.44
N LYS A 17 7.44 -28.55 -24.35
CA LYS A 17 8.65 -29.13 -23.78
C LYS A 17 9.80 -29.29 -24.81
N LYS A 18 9.54 -29.07 -26.10
CA LYS A 18 10.46 -29.40 -27.19
C LYS A 18 10.67 -28.29 -28.22
N HIS A 19 9.69 -27.41 -28.33
CA HIS A 19 9.66 -26.40 -29.40
C HIS A 19 9.78 -25.00 -28.84
N ARG A 20 10.63 -24.21 -29.43
CA ARG A 20 10.77 -22.79 -29.21
C ARG A 20 9.64 -22.05 -29.91
N ALA A 21 9.15 -20.96 -29.32
CA ALA A 21 8.21 -20.03 -29.94
C ALA A 21 8.95 -18.74 -30.34
N TRP A 22 8.62 -18.17 -31.52
CA TRP A 22 9.22 -16.95 -32.05
C TRP A 22 8.14 -15.96 -32.47
N ASP A 23 8.51 -14.68 -32.51
CA ASP A 23 7.71 -13.57 -32.99
C ASP A 23 6.30 -13.58 -32.40
N ILE A 24 6.25 -13.69 -31.06
CA ILE A 24 5.01 -13.77 -30.32
C ILE A 24 4.43 -12.37 -30.19
N GLU A 25 3.25 -12.16 -30.78
CA GLU A 25 2.46 -10.94 -30.60
C GLU A 25 1.34 -11.18 -29.62
N VAL A 26 1.24 -10.30 -28.60
CA VAL A 26 0.17 -10.30 -27.60
C VAL A 26 -0.73 -9.12 -27.88
N HIS A 27 -1.93 -9.41 -28.33
CA HIS A 27 -2.95 -8.38 -28.52
C HIS A 27 -3.70 -8.13 -27.21
N LEU A 28 -3.67 -6.87 -26.76
CA LEU A 28 -4.25 -6.45 -25.49
C LEU A 28 -5.59 -5.74 -25.76
N GLU A 29 -6.58 -6.06 -24.96
CA GLU A 29 -7.88 -5.41 -24.96
C GLU A 29 -8.12 -4.67 -23.64
N SER A 30 -8.94 -3.60 -23.67
CA SER A 30 -9.34 -2.85 -22.47
C SER A 30 -8.17 -2.25 -21.67
N ILE A 31 -7.20 -1.70 -22.39
CA ILE A 31 -5.96 -1.15 -21.80
C ILE A 31 -6.08 0.32 -21.32
N GLU A 32 -7.26 0.92 -21.40
CA GLU A 32 -7.50 2.35 -21.17
C GLU A 32 -7.14 2.81 -19.75
N SER A 33 -7.13 1.88 -18.80
CA SER A 33 -6.76 2.14 -17.41
C SER A 33 -5.32 1.74 -17.06
N THR A 34 -4.55 1.29 -18.06
CA THR A 34 -3.16 0.82 -17.89
C THR A 34 -2.16 1.79 -18.49
N ASP A 35 -0.89 1.57 -18.20
CA ASP A 35 0.23 2.29 -18.81
C ASP A 35 0.77 1.62 -20.08
N PHE A 36 0.09 0.62 -20.61
CA PHE A 36 0.41 0.09 -21.93
C PHE A 36 0.24 1.18 -22.98
N GLY A 37 1.35 1.54 -23.66
CA GLY A 37 1.34 2.55 -24.72
C GLY A 37 0.62 2.07 -25.99
N ASP A 38 0.72 0.78 -26.30
CA ASP A 38 0.17 0.15 -27.48
C ASP A 38 -0.66 -1.09 -27.13
N LYS A 39 -1.65 -1.38 -27.97
CA LYS A 39 -2.48 -2.59 -27.85
C LYS A 39 -1.76 -3.89 -28.25
N VAL A 40 -0.51 -3.80 -28.65
CA VAL A 40 0.29 -4.96 -29.03
C VAL A 40 1.60 -4.91 -28.29
N SER A 41 1.89 -5.98 -27.58
CA SER A 41 3.20 -6.22 -26.97
C SER A 41 3.85 -7.43 -27.68
N SER A 42 5.16 -7.41 -27.84
CA SER A 42 5.86 -8.47 -28.54
C SER A 42 6.96 -9.11 -27.67
N VAL A 43 7.05 -10.44 -27.76
CA VAL A 43 8.15 -11.21 -27.19
C VAL A 43 8.86 -11.92 -28.34
N LYS A 44 10.17 -11.65 -28.49
CA LYS A 44 10.93 -12.13 -29.64
C LYS A 44 11.00 -13.64 -29.70
N GLU A 45 11.29 -14.28 -28.56
CA GLU A 45 11.37 -15.72 -28.48
C GLU A 45 11.17 -16.21 -27.04
N LEU A 46 10.67 -17.43 -26.93
CA LEU A 46 10.57 -18.18 -25.67
C LEU A 46 11.08 -19.59 -25.89
N ASP A 47 12.06 -20.00 -25.12
CA ASP A 47 12.55 -21.37 -25.11
C ASP A 47 11.50 -22.37 -24.56
N PRO A 48 11.68 -23.67 -24.75
CA PRO A 48 10.78 -24.66 -24.16
C PRO A 48 10.65 -24.46 -22.65
N THR A 49 9.42 -24.37 -22.15
CA THR A 49 9.05 -24.15 -20.73
C THR A 49 9.44 -22.78 -20.16
N GLU A 50 9.95 -21.86 -20.97
CA GLU A 50 10.30 -20.52 -20.55
C GLU A 50 9.06 -19.65 -20.36
N GLU A 51 9.20 -18.68 -19.45
CA GLU A 51 8.21 -17.65 -19.18
C GLU A 51 8.81 -16.26 -19.43
N ALA A 52 8.00 -15.35 -19.97
CA ALA A 52 8.31 -13.93 -20.05
C ALA A 52 7.23 -13.15 -19.29
N ALA A 53 7.64 -12.23 -18.45
CA ALA A 53 6.76 -11.32 -17.74
C ALA A 53 6.79 -9.94 -18.41
N ILE A 54 5.62 -9.37 -18.66
CA ILE A 54 5.43 -7.98 -19.13
C ILE A 54 4.79 -7.22 -17.98
N PRO A 55 5.55 -6.40 -17.25
CA PRO A 55 5.01 -5.60 -16.16
C PRO A 55 4.13 -4.47 -16.70
N TYR A 56 3.10 -4.11 -15.95
CA TYR A 56 2.28 -2.94 -16.23
C TYR A 56 1.76 -2.30 -14.95
N THR A 57 1.36 -1.04 -15.03
CA THR A 57 0.59 -0.37 -13.99
C THR A 57 -0.82 -0.04 -14.48
N ALA A 58 -1.79 -0.12 -13.58
CA ALA A 58 -3.18 0.21 -13.89
C ALA A 58 -3.77 1.09 -12.80
N SER A 59 -4.73 1.93 -13.21
CA SER A 59 -5.65 2.60 -12.29
C SER A 59 -6.93 1.77 -12.20
N GLY A 60 -7.31 1.37 -11.00
CA GLY A 60 -8.47 0.51 -10.79
C GLY A 60 -9.48 1.11 -9.81
N PRO A 61 -10.61 0.43 -9.62
CA PRO A 61 -11.56 0.79 -8.58
C PRO A 61 -10.88 0.68 -7.21
N ARG A 62 -11.35 1.48 -6.26
CA ARG A 62 -10.86 1.40 -4.88
C ARG A 62 -11.20 0.01 -4.32
N MET A 63 -10.17 -0.74 -3.95
CA MET A 63 -10.33 -2.07 -3.36
C MET A 63 -10.12 -2.04 -1.84
N LEU A 64 -9.30 -1.10 -1.36
CA LEU A 64 -9.01 -0.91 0.05
C LEU A 64 -9.29 0.53 0.45
N MET A 65 -10.00 0.73 1.54
CA MET A 65 -10.23 2.03 2.14
C MET A 65 -9.40 2.15 3.41
N LEU A 66 -8.66 3.25 3.53
CA LEU A 66 -7.90 3.63 4.72
C LEU A 66 -8.43 4.95 5.23
N THR A 67 -8.75 4.99 6.52
CA THR A 67 -9.07 6.21 7.26
C THR A 67 -8.10 6.34 8.43
N GLU A 68 -7.43 7.46 8.54
CA GLU A 68 -6.50 7.73 9.64
C GLU A 68 -7.05 8.85 10.51
N SER A 69 -6.99 8.66 11.82
CA SER A 69 -7.19 9.70 12.82
C SER A 69 -5.94 9.83 13.68
N ILE A 70 -5.65 11.07 14.07
CA ILE A 70 -4.52 11.38 14.95
C ILE A 70 -5.08 12.18 16.13
N ASP A 71 -4.96 11.60 17.31
CA ASP A 71 -5.41 12.20 18.55
C ASP A 71 -4.22 12.71 19.36
N THR A 72 -4.36 13.91 19.87
CA THR A 72 -3.42 14.57 20.78
C THR A 72 -4.19 15.15 21.96
N GLU A 73 -3.50 15.73 22.93
CA GLU A 73 -4.16 16.44 24.04
C GLU A 73 -5.11 17.58 23.57
N ARG A 74 -4.86 18.15 22.37
CA ARG A 74 -5.60 19.31 21.84
C ARG A 74 -6.40 19.06 20.58
N SER A 75 -6.10 18.02 19.82
CA SER A 75 -6.79 17.69 18.58
C SER A 75 -7.24 16.25 18.62
N ARG A 76 -8.45 16.00 18.12
CA ARG A 76 -9.00 14.64 17.99
C ARG A 76 -9.71 14.51 16.66
N GLY A 77 -9.54 13.34 16.04
CA GLY A 77 -10.27 12.95 14.85
C GLY A 77 -9.48 13.03 13.53
N GLU A 78 -10.21 13.11 12.43
CA GLU A 78 -9.69 13.02 11.06
C GLU A 78 -9.29 14.39 10.46
N GLU A 79 -8.79 15.29 11.26
CA GLU A 79 -8.38 16.60 10.77
C GLU A 79 -7.13 16.53 9.89
N PRO A 80 -7.03 17.35 8.83
CA PRO A 80 -5.86 17.35 7.93
C PRO A 80 -4.58 17.86 8.61
N SER A 81 -4.71 18.48 9.78
CA SER A 81 -3.58 18.96 10.59
C SER A 81 -3.90 18.82 12.07
N VAL A 82 -2.92 18.42 12.84
CA VAL A 82 -3.01 18.23 14.29
C VAL A 82 -2.32 19.38 14.99
N SER A 83 -2.91 19.87 16.07
CA SER A 83 -2.33 20.91 16.90
C SER A 83 -1.52 20.28 18.04
N LEU A 84 -0.26 20.67 18.16
CA LEU A 84 0.63 20.31 19.25
C LEU A 84 0.96 21.53 20.09
N VAL A 85 1.24 21.31 21.36
CA VAL A 85 1.76 22.36 22.23
C VAL A 85 3.26 22.43 22.03
N PHE A 86 3.82 23.63 21.81
CA PHE A 86 5.24 23.81 21.92
C PHE A 86 5.65 23.66 23.38
N SER A 87 6.36 22.57 23.70
CA SER A 87 6.77 22.24 25.06
C SER A 87 8.05 21.44 25.04
N GLU A 88 8.90 21.65 26.03
CA GLU A 88 10.08 20.81 26.27
C GLU A 88 9.68 19.39 26.74
N THR A 89 8.45 19.25 27.25
CA THR A 89 7.92 17.95 27.70
C THR A 89 7.24 17.25 26.53
N PRO A 90 7.60 15.98 26.24
CA PRO A 90 6.92 15.20 25.21
C PRO A 90 5.42 15.04 25.50
N GLN A 91 4.58 15.14 24.46
CA GLN A 91 3.13 15.03 24.53
C GLN A 91 2.68 13.68 24.00
N ASP A 92 1.62 13.15 24.59
CA ASP A 92 1.03 11.90 24.12
C ASP A 92 0.35 12.11 22.76
N ILE A 93 0.51 11.11 21.90
CA ILE A 93 -0.10 11.04 20.57
C ILE A 93 -0.60 9.62 20.33
N GLU A 94 -1.78 9.52 19.75
CA GLU A 94 -2.36 8.26 19.30
C GLU A 94 -2.72 8.37 17.83
N ILE A 95 -2.30 7.39 17.05
CA ILE A 95 -2.60 7.27 15.62
C ILE A 95 -3.44 6.02 15.46
N THR A 96 -4.64 6.18 14.93
CA THR A 96 -5.56 5.08 14.65
C THR A 96 -5.80 5.01 13.13
N ILE A 97 -5.66 3.83 12.57
CA ILE A 97 -5.88 3.57 11.15
C ILE A 97 -6.98 2.52 11.03
N GLU A 98 -8.11 2.91 10.45
CA GLU A 98 -9.14 1.97 10.05
C GLU A 98 -8.89 1.53 8.61
N ILE A 99 -8.90 0.22 8.38
CA ILE A 99 -8.74 -0.40 7.07
C ILE A 99 -9.96 -1.25 6.76
N GLU A 100 -10.52 -1.10 5.56
CA GLU A 100 -11.68 -1.83 5.09
C GLU A 100 -11.45 -2.36 3.67
N ASN A 101 -11.70 -3.66 3.48
CA ASN A 101 -11.79 -4.24 2.14
C ASN A 101 -13.16 -3.88 1.53
N VAL A 102 -13.17 -2.89 0.63
CA VAL A 102 -14.38 -2.44 -0.09
C VAL A 102 -14.51 -3.08 -1.47
N SER A 103 -13.64 -4.03 -1.80
CA SER A 103 -13.66 -4.74 -3.07
C SER A 103 -14.66 -5.89 -3.08
N PRO A 104 -15.05 -6.39 -4.26
CA PRO A 104 -15.90 -7.57 -4.40
C PRO A 104 -15.17 -8.91 -4.21
N VAL A 105 -13.86 -8.88 -3.92
CA VAL A 105 -13.00 -10.07 -3.77
C VAL A 105 -12.22 -10.03 -2.47
N PRO A 106 -11.79 -11.17 -1.91
CA PRO A 106 -10.85 -11.16 -0.79
C PRO A 106 -9.50 -10.60 -1.22
N LEU A 107 -8.83 -9.92 -0.29
CA LEU A 107 -7.47 -9.41 -0.45
C LEU A 107 -6.51 -10.28 0.35
N PHE A 108 -5.28 -10.46 -0.16
CA PHE A 108 -4.23 -11.28 0.43
C PHE A 108 -2.98 -10.43 0.62
N ASP A 109 -2.07 -10.89 1.45
CA ASP A 109 -0.79 -10.25 1.72
C ASP A 109 -0.95 -8.75 2.04
N VAL A 110 -2.03 -8.43 2.76
CA VAL A 110 -2.33 -7.05 3.12
C VAL A 110 -1.33 -6.59 4.16
N GLU A 111 -0.52 -5.61 3.81
CA GLU A 111 0.42 -4.95 4.69
C GLU A 111 0.10 -3.47 4.76
N VAL A 112 0.13 -2.90 5.96
CA VAL A 112 -0.01 -1.46 6.17
C VAL A 112 1.28 -0.92 6.72
N LYS A 113 1.82 0.12 6.07
CA LYS A 113 3.03 0.80 6.47
C LYS A 113 2.74 2.28 6.75
N ARG A 114 3.20 2.75 7.91
CA ARG A 114 3.05 4.14 8.32
C ARG A 114 4.40 4.73 8.64
N THR A 115 4.79 5.77 7.90
CA THR A 115 6.02 6.51 8.17
C THR A 115 5.88 7.34 9.43
N ILE A 116 6.85 7.22 10.33
CA ILE A 116 6.89 7.87 11.62
C ILE A 116 8.00 8.95 11.58
N PRO A 117 7.66 10.23 11.76
CA PRO A 117 8.67 11.29 11.83
C PRO A 117 9.64 11.11 13.02
N GLU A 118 10.86 11.59 12.87
CA GLU A 118 11.90 11.51 13.92
C GLU A 118 11.48 12.14 15.25
N SER A 119 10.58 13.14 15.19
CA SER A 119 10.03 13.79 16.40
C SER A 119 9.12 12.88 17.23
N PHE A 120 8.74 11.71 16.69
CA PHE A 120 7.85 10.76 17.35
C PHE A 120 8.66 9.69 18.07
N ILE A 121 8.42 9.57 19.36
CA ILE A 121 9.02 8.56 20.22
C ILE A 121 8.00 7.45 20.41
N LEU A 122 8.22 6.32 19.74
CA LEU A 122 7.34 5.16 19.82
C LEU A 122 7.90 4.14 20.81
N PRO A 123 7.03 3.54 21.65
CA PRO A 123 7.39 2.36 22.44
C PRO A 123 7.63 1.15 21.53
N GLU A 124 8.29 0.14 22.04
CA GLU A 124 8.31 -1.17 21.42
C GLU A 124 6.96 -1.85 21.67
N ASP A 125 6.33 -2.35 20.61
CA ASP A 125 5.06 -3.07 20.65
C ASP A 125 5.18 -4.36 19.83
N SER A 126 4.43 -5.39 20.23
CA SER A 126 4.36 -6.67 19.53
C SER A 126 3.30 -6.70 18.41
N LEU A 127 2.45 -5.68 18.31
CA LEU A 127 1.39 -5.59 17.33
C LEU A 127 1.86 -5.05 15.97
N TYR A 128 3.05 -4.50 15.93
CA TYR A 128 3.68 -4.00 14.70
C TYR A 128 5.18 -4.27 14.70
N SER A 129 5.79 -4.30 13.54
CA SER A 129 7.24 -4.27 13.38
C SER A 129 7.72 -2.85 13.10
N LYS A 130 8.89 -2.50 13.63
CA LYS A 130 9.52 -1.21 13.40
C LYS A 130 10.60 -1.35 12.34
N GLU A 131 10.45 -0.65 11.23
CA GLU A 131 11.41 -0.60 10.14
C GLU A 131 11.93 0.83 9.97
N GLN A 132 13.18 1.10 10.35
CA GLN A 132 13.81 2.43 10.24
C GLN A 132 12.88 3.57 10.76
N ASP A 133 12.23 4.26 9.83
CA ASP A 133 11.32 5.39 10.04
C ASP A 133 9.83 5.02 9.93
N SER A 134 9.49 3.75 9.98
CA SER A 134 8.14 3.26 9.74
C SER A 134 7.70 2.19 10.72
N VAL A 135 6.40 2.10 10.92
CA VAL A 135 5.70 0.98 11.58
C VAL A 135 4.99 0.18 10.51
N VAL A 136 5.07 -1.13 10.61
CA VAL A 136 4.49 -2.07 9.65
C VAL A 136 3.59 -3.06 10.37
N TRP A 137 2.36 -3.22 9.86
CA TRP A 137 1.40 -4.23 10.30
C TRP A 137 1.19 -5.24 9.17
N ASP A 138 1.53 -6.48 9.43
CA ASP A 138 1.16 -7.60 8.58
C ASP A 138 -0.26 -8.07 8.96
N ILE A 139 -1.21 -7.80 8.07
CA ILE A 139 -2.62 -8.15 8.26
C ILE A 139 -2.94 -9.50 7.62
N GLY A 140 -2.18 -9.86 6.58
CA GLY A 140 -2.39 -11.06 5.79
C GLY A 140 -3.67 -10.99 4.94
N ARG A 141 -4.66 -11.82 5.23
CA ARG A 141 -5.91 -11.89 4.47
C ARG A 141 -6.99 -10.97 5.04
N MET A 142 -7.71 -10.29 4.14
CA MET A 142 -8.95 -9.56 4.44
C MET A 142 -10.10 -10.06 3.55
N ASN A 143 -11.18 -10.52 4.17
CA ASN A 143 -12.39 -10.92 3.46
C ASN A 143 -13.17 -9.71 2.94
N ILE A 144 -14.14 -9.93 2.05
CA ILE A 144 -15.03 -8.89 1.52
C ILE A 144 -15.74 -8.18 2.68
N GLY A 145 -15.69 -6.85 2.71
CA GLY A 145 -16.32 -6.03 3.75
C GLY A 145 -15.66 -6.10 5.13
N GLU A 146 -14.55 -6.84 5.27
CA GLU A 146 -13.83 -6.92 6.54
C GLU A 146 -13.19 -5.58 6.89
N LYS A 147 -13.32 -5.21 8.17
CA LYS A 147 -12.70 -4.02 8.75
C LYS A 147 -11.72 -4.41 9.84
N ARG A 148 -10.63 -3.68 9.93
CA ARG A 148 -9.67 -3.78 11.02
C ARG A 148 -9.24 -2.40 11.48
N THR A 149 -8.90 -2.32 12.76
CA THR A 149 -8.35 -1.11 13.37
C THR A 149 -6.94 -1.39 13.84
N LEU A 150 -6.02 -0.55 13.42
CA LEU A 150 -4.61 -0.57 13.79
C LEU A 150 -4.35 0.69 14.61
N SER A 151 -3.59 0.59 15.67
CA SER A 151 -3.24 1.75 16.47
C SER A 151 -1.76 1.74 16.84
N VAL A 152 -1.22 2.93 16.99
CA VAL A 152 0.09 3.15 17.56
C VAL A 152 0.04 4.38 18.45
N SER A 153 0.43 4.19 19.71
CA SER A 153 0.54 5.26 20.69
C SER A 153 2.01 5.59 20.92
N GLY A 154 2.29 6.85 21.16
CA GLY A 154 3.66 7.31 21.39
C GLY A 154 3.69 8.69 21.99
N LYS A 155 4.85 9.31 21.90
CA LYS A 155 5.07 10.69 22.35
C LYS A 155 5.68 11.51 21.23
N VAL A 156 5.32 12.77 21.16
CA VAL A 156 5.93 13.72 20.22
C VAL A 156 6.56 14.86 21.01
N LYS A 157 7.78 15.22 20.61
CA LYS A 157 8.48 16.39 21.12
C LYS A 157 8.68 17.39 20.00
N THR A 158 8.23 18.61 20.22
CA THR A 158 8.41 19.70 19.26
C THR A 158 9.54 20.61 19.73
N GLU A 159 10.60 20.72 18.93
CA GLU A 159 11.78 21.55 19.24
C GLU A 159 11.66 22.97 18.65
N SER A 160 10.75 23.17 17.73
CA SER A 160 10.48 24.47 17.10
C SER A 160 9.00 24.67 16.82
N VAL A 161 8.59 25.92 16.52
CA VAL A 161 7.22 26.29 16.12
C VAL A 161 6.99 26.06 14.61
N GLU A 162 7.70 25.15 14.01
CA GLU A 162 7.61 24.84 12.59
C GLU A 162 6.56 23.74 12.33
N LYS A 163 6.09 23.71 11.08
CA LYS A 163 5.24 22.59 10.62
C LYS A 163 6.11 21.36 10.45
N ILE A 164 5.79 20.31 11.17
CA ILE A 164 6.39 18.99 10.99
C ILE A 164 5.45 18.10 10.19
N SER A 165 6.00 17.19 9.39
CA SER A 165 5.19 16.18 8.72
C SER A 165 4.60 15.22 9.75
N ALA A 166 3.31 14.91 9.64
CA ALA A 166 2.71 13.85 10.44
C ALA A 166 3.05 12.44 9.94
N GLY A 167 3.72 12.34 8.80
CA GLY A 167 4.01 11.06 8.13
C GLY A 167 2.94 10.68 7.09
N VAL A 168 3.07 9.50 6.52
CA VAL A 168 2.19 8.98 5.46
C VAL A 168 1.85 7.53 5.75
N THR A 169 0.58 7.17 5.55
CA THR A 169 0.11 5.79 5.60
C THR A 169 -0.07 5.26 4.19
N SER A 170 0.45 4.07 3.95
CA SER A 170 0.28 3.31 2.71
C SER A 170 -0.12 1.88 3.02
N ALA A 171 -0.74 1.21 2.06
CA ALA A 171 -1.01 -0.22 2.15
C ALA A 171 -0.70 -0.88 0.81
N THR A 172 -0.21 -2.11 0.89
CA THR A 172 -0.03 -3.02 -0.23
C THR A 172 -0.89 -4.26 -0.04
N TYR A 173 -1.27 -4.89 -1.11
CA TYR A 173 -2.08 -6.12 -1.09
C TYR A 173 -1.99 -6.82 -2.44
N SER A 174 -2.35 -8.10 -2.46
CA SER A 174 -2.62 -8.86 -3.68
C SER A 174 -4.10 -9.24 -3.76
N ALA A 175 -4.61 -9.43 -4.99
CA ALA A 175 -5.95 -9.89 -5.26
C ALA A 175 -5.92 -10.85 -6.44
N GLU A 176 -6.76 -11.90 -6.41
CA GLU A 176 -6.94 -12.77 -7.58
C GLU A 176 -7.74 -12.01 -8.65
N ALA A 177 -7.25 -12.05 -9.89
CA ALA A 177 -8.01 -11.55 -11.04
C ALA A 177 -9.22 -12.47 -11.29
N THR A 178 -10.40 -11.90 -11.36
CA THR A 178 -11.64 -12.61 -11.72
C THR A 178 -11.90 -12.53 -13.21
#